data_6bab7a1851971543bdff158413f3e95b
#
_entry.id   6bab7a1851971543bdff158413f3e95b
#
_cell.length_a   1.000
_cell.length_b   1.000
_cell.length_c   1.000
_cell.angle_alpha   90.00
_cell.angle_beta   90.00
_cell.angle_gamma   90.00
#
_symmetry.space_group_name_H-M   'P 1'
#
loop_
_entity.id
_entity.type
_entity.pdbx_description
1 polymer ?
#
loop_
_entity_poly.entity_id
_entity_poly.type
_entity_poly.pdbx_seq_one_letter_code
_entity_poly.pdbx_strand_id
1 'polypeptide(L)'
;MDGRVFLFYKFRSMSAGTDDSIHREYQERFIKGDAGANLGDDERPVYKLSTDSRVTRVGRVLRRLSLDELPQLLNVLRGDMSMVGPRPPIPYEVEAYELWHRKRLDMKPGLTGLWQVSGRNRLNFEEMVRLDLYYIENWSLFLDLKIILRTLPVMLKGDDAY
;
A
#
# COMPACT_ATOMS: atom_id res chain seq x y z
N MET A 1 -9.29 -2.43 -16.16
CA MET A 1 -7.86 -2.51 -16.60
C MET A 1 -7.34 -3.86 -16.14
N ASP A 2 -6.92 -4.72 -17.02
CA ASP A 2 -6.84 -6.18 -16.85
C ASP A 2 -5.62 -6.70 -16.06
N GLY A 3 -5.27 -6.12 -14.91
CA GLY A 3 -4.13 -6.59 -14.11
C GLY A 3 -2.77 -6.51 -14.83
N ARG A 4 -2.62 -5.60 -15.80
CA ARG A 4 -1.39 -5.43 -16.58
C ARG A 4 -0.22 -5.07 -15.68
N VAL A 5 0.84 -5.85 -15.73
CA VAL A 5 2.07 -5.61 -14.99
C VAL A 5 2.81 -4.40 -15.61
N PHE A 6 3.32 -3.53 -14.76
CA PHE A 6 4.13 -2.37 -15.15
C PHE A 6 5.38 -2.25 -14.26
N LEU A 7 6.38 -1.49 -14.71
CA LEU A 7 7.60 -1.24 -13.94
C LEU A 7 7.34 -0.18 -12.87
N PHE A 8 7.40 -0.58 -11.62
CA PHE A 8 7.13 0.24 -10.45
C PHE A 8 8.40 0.94 -9.95
N TYR A 9 8.44 2.26 -9.98
CA TYR A 9 9.62 3.04 -9.58
C TYR A 9 9.59 3.40 -8.10
N LYS A 10 10.71 3.14 -7.42
CA LYS A 10 10.88 3.47 -6.00
C LYS A 10 12.35 3.69 -5.68
N PHE A 11 12.68 4.63 -4.78
CA PHE A 11 14.04 4.69 -4.27
C PHE A 11 14.37 3.47 -3.43
N ARG A 12 15.59 2.97 -3.58
CA ARG A 12 16.06 1.83 -2.81
C ARG A 12 16.22 2.22 -1.34
N SER A 13 15.39 1.67 -0.49
CA SER A 13 15.40 1.88 0.96
C SER A 13 15.90 0.67 1.76
N MET A 14 16.15 -0.45 1.07
CA MET A 14 16.63 -1.72 1.65
C MET A 14 17.99 -2.12 1.07
N SER A 15 18.74 -2.96 1.81
CA SER A 15 19.97 -3.58 1.35
C SER A 15 19.71 -4.45 0.12
N ALA A 16 20.68 -4.50 -0.80
CA ALA A 16 20.57 -5.34 -1.99
C ALA A 16 20.80 -6.82 -1.64
N GLY A 17 20.12 -7.72 -2.38
CA GLY A 17 20.32 -9.17 -2.24
C GLY A 17 19.68 -9.78 -0.98
N THR A 18 18.75 -9.10 -0.34
CA THR A 18 18.01 -9.62 0.82
C THR A 18 16.87 -10.53 0.38
N ASP A 19 16.65 -11.60 1.17
CA ASP A 19 15.60 -12.57 0.95
C ASP A 19 14.20 -11.94 1.18
N ASP A 20 13.27 -12.22 0.26
CA ASP A 20 11.88 -11.75 0.32
C ASP A 20 10.92 -12.78 0.95
N SER A 21 11.41 -13.97 1.33
CA SER A 21 10.59 -15.07 1.84
C SER A 21 9.75 -14.67 3.05
N ILE A 22 10.35 -13.98 4.03
CA ILE A 22 9.66 -13.52 5.24
C ILE A 22 8.54 -12.54 4.88
N HIS A 23 8.78 -11.64 3.93
CA HIS A 23 7.77 -10.68 3.50
C HIS A 23 6.62 -11.37 2.75
N ARG A 24 6.96 -12.33 1.88
CA ARG A 24 5.97 -13.11 1.14
C ARG A 24 5.08 -13.93 2.08
N GLU A 25 5.68 -14.65 3.03
CA GLU A 25 4.95 -15.43 4.03
C GLU A 25 4.02 -14.53 4.85
N TYR A 26 4.51 -13.38 5.32
CA TYR A 26 3.71 -12.42 6.05
C TYR A 26 2.52 -11.92 5.22
N GLN A 27 2.74 -11.55 3.95
CA GLN A 27 1.68 -11.05 3.07
C GLN A 27 0.62 -12.13 2.78
N GLU A 28 1.02 -13.39 2.59
CA GLU A 28 0.07 -14.49 2.42
C GLU A 28 -0.82 -14.66 3.65
N ARG A 29 -0.25 -14.62 4.86
CA ARG A 29 -1.01 -14.70 6.12
C ARG A 29 -1.93 -13.51 6.28
N PHE A 30 -1.45 -12.30 5.98
CA PHE A 30 -2.25 -11.09 6.04
C PHE A 30 -3.45 -11.12 5.08
N ILE A 31 -3.25 -11.54 3.83
CA ILE A 31 -4.32 -11.67 2.83
C ILE A 31 -5.35 -12.74 3.22
N LYS A 32 -4.90 -13.83 3.83
CA LYS A 32 -5.77 -14.92 4.31
C LYS A 32 -6.52 -14.58 5.61
N GLY A 33 -6.29 -13.41 6.20
CA GLY A 33 -6.93 -13.00 7.45
C GLY A 33 -6.45 -13.78 8.68
N ASP A 34 -5.22 -14.32 8.65
CA ASP A 34 -4.63 -15.01 9.79
C ASP A 34 -4.47 -14.04 10.97
N ALA A 35 -4.99 -14.40 12.15
CA ALA A 35 -4.88 -13.59 13.36
C ALA A 35 -3.43 -13.25 13.74
N GLY A 36 -2.47 -14.14 13.42
CA GLY A 36 -1.04 -13.88 13.62
C GLY A 36 -0.43 -12.85 12.67
N ALA A 37 -1.18 -12.29 11.72
CA ALA A 37 -0.75 -11.15 10.93
C ALA A 37 -0.92 -9.81 11.68
N ASN A 38 -1.74 -9.79 12.74
CA ASN A 38 -1.79 -8.64 13.66
C ASN A 38 -0.56 -8.68 14.59
N LEU A 39 0.33 -7.71 14.44
CA LEU A 39 1.54 -7.55 15.28
C LEU A 39 1.34 -6.58 16.46
N GLY A 40 0.13 -5.99 16.57
CA GLY A 40 -0.32 -5.19 17.70
C GLY A 40 -1.20 -5.99 18.65
N ASP A 41 -2.00 -5.30 19.44
CA ASP A 41 -3.03 -5.86 20.28
C ASP A 41 -4.44 -5.66 19.68
N ASP A 42 -5.48 -6.16 20.35
CA ASP A 42 -6.87 -6.04 19.87
C ASP A 42 -7.39 -4.59 19.89
N GLU A 43 -6.86 -3.75 20.78
CA GLU A 43 -7.23 -2.34 20.87
C GLU A 43 -6.47 -1.48 19.84
N ARG A 44 -5.26 -1.91 19.48
CA ARG A 44 -4.36 -1.20 18.54
C ARG A 44 -3.74 -2.19 17.56
N PRO A 45 -4.52 -2.68 16.61
CA PRO A 45 -4.00 -3.61 15.62
C PRO A 45 -2.92 -2.95 14.73
N VAL A 46 -1.89 -3.72 14.40
CA VAL A 46 -0.79 -3.31 13.53
C VAL A 46 -0.51 -4.40 12.50
N TYR A 47 -0.86 -4.13 11.25
CA TYR A 47 -0.67 -5.05 10.13
C TYR A 47 0.51 -4.61 9.25
N LYS A 48 1.67 -4.45 9.86
CA LYS A 48 2.91 -4.11 9.15
C LYS A 48 4.12 -4.62 9.91
N LEU A 49 5.06 -5.23 9.19
CA LEU A 49 6.38 -5.58 9.74
C LEU A 49 7.13 -4.30 10.11
N SER A 50 7.10 -3.93 11.39
CA SER A 50 7.70 -2.70 11.92
C SER A 50 9.23 -2.78 12.03
N THR A 51 9.78 -3.97 12.22
CA THR A 51 11.21 -4.24 12.37
C THR A 51 11.75 -5.04 11.19
N ASP A 52 11.91 -4.39 10.05
CA ASP A 52 12.57 -5.02 8.91
C ASP A 52 14.05 -4.67 8.92
N SER A 53 14.89 -5.65 9.29
CA SER A 53 16.36 -5.50 9.37
C SER A 53 17.01 -5.15 8.03
N ARG A 54 16.30 -5.34 6.92
CA ARG A 54 16.75 -5.00 5.57
C ARG A 54 16.78 -3.49 5.32
N VAL A 55 16.02 -2.71 6.11
CA VAL A 55 15.90 -1.27 5.91
C VAL A 55 17.17 -0.55 6.35
N THR A 56 17.80 0.17 5.41
CA THR A 56 19.00 0.97 5.68
C THR A 56 18.69 2.20 6.54
N ARG A 57 19.72 2.81 7.15
CA ARG A 57 19.54 4.06 7.93
C ARG A 57 18.93 5.18 7.08
N VAL A 58 19.44 5.36 5.87
CA VAL A 58 18.91 6.34 4.90
C VAL A 58 17.51 5.94 4.44
N GLY A 59 17.30 4.64 4.18
CA GLY A 59 15.99 4.10 3.80
C GLY A 59 14.91 4.36 4.84
N ARG A 60 15.26 4.34 6.14
CA ARG A 60 14.35 4.66 7.23
C ARG A 60 13.86 6.11 7.16
N VAL A 61 14.76 7.06 6.88
CA VAL A 61 14.39 8.47 6.70
C VAL A 61 13.50 8.65 5.48
N LEU A 62 13.88 8.05 4.34
CA LEU A 62 13.10 8.11 3.11
C LEU A 62 11.67 7.58 3.30
N ARG A 63 11.53 6.42 3.94
CA ARG A 63 10.23 5.81 4.25
C ARG A 63 9.40 6.67 5.20
N ARG A 64 10.02 7.19 6.28
CA ARG A 64 9.34 8.04 7.25
C ARG A 64 8.70 9.26 6.60
N LEU A 65 9.36 9.84 5.62
CA LEU A 65 8.91 11.01 4.88
C LEU A 65 8.16 10.62 3.58
N SER A 66 7.96 9.32 3.31
CA SER A 66 7.40 8.79 2.06
C SER A 66 8.11 9.28 0.79
N LEU A 67 9.37 9.72 0.93
CA LEU A 67 10.19 10.21 -0.19
C LEU A 67 10.64 9.07 -1.11
N ASP A 68 10.69 7.84 -0.58
CA ASP A 68 11.02 6.65 -1.36
C ASP A 68 9.99 6.35 -2.46
N GLU A 69 8.78 6.89 -2.35
CA GLU A 69 7.70 6.74 -3.32
C GLU A 69 7.65 7.85 -4.39
N LEU A 70 8.44 8.94 -4.24
CA LEU A 70 8.46 10.03 -5.22
C LEU A 70 8.70 9.58 -6.68
N PRO A 71 9.56 8.58 -6.97
CA PRO A 71 9.75 8.12 -8.35
C PRO A 71 8.47 7.56 -9.00
N GLN A 72 7.45 7.17 -8.22
CA GLN A 72 6.16 6.74 -8.76
C GLN A 72 5.42 7.86 -9.50
N LEU A 73 5.77 9.13 -9.27
CA LEU A 73 5.27 10.24 -10.09
C LEU A 73 5.59 10.05 -11.58
N LEU A 74 6.70 9.36 -11.91
CA LEU A 74 7.00 8.99 -13.29
C LEU A 74 6.00 7.96 -13.83
N ASN A 75 5.53 7.03 -12.97
CA ASN A 75 4.47 6.09 -13.36
C ASN A 75 3.15 6.82 -13.62
N VAL A 76 2.85 7.85 -12.80
CA VAL A 76 1.66 8.71 -13.02
C VAL A 76 1.77 9.47 -14.34
N LEU A 77 2.91 10.11 -14.62
CA LEU A 77 3.14 10.84 -15.86
C LEU A 77 3.10 9.93 -17.10
N ARG A 78 3.54 8.69 -16.98
CA ARG A 78 3.48 7.67 -18.05
C ARG A 78 2.08 7.08 -18.22
N GLY A 79 1.18 7.33 -17.28
CA GLY A 79 -0.17 6.78 -17.30
C GLY A 79 -0.28 5.34 -16.80
N ASP A 80 0.78 4.77 -16.21
CA ASP A 80 0.74 3.45 -15.55
C ASP A 80 -0.03 3.51 -14.24
N MET A 81 0.03 4.66 -13.54
CA MET A 81 -0.66 4.94 -12.28
C MET A 81 -1.50 6.20 -12.36
N SER A 82 -2.39 6.38 -11.39
CA SER A 82 -3.10 7.63 -11.08
C SER A 82 -2.52 8.27 -9.83
N MET A 83 -2.86 9.54 -9.57
CA MET A 83 -2.58 10.16 -8.27
C MET A 83 -3.34 9.47 -7.15
N VAL A 84 -4.62 9.13 -7.38
CA VAL A 84 -5.49 8.44 -6.42
C VAL A 84 -6.01 7.15 -7.02
N GLY A 85 -6.03 6.08 -6.24
CA GLY A 85 -6.53 4.77 -6.65
C GLY A 85 -6.16 3.68 -5.65
N PRO A 86 -6.58 2.43 -5.89
CA PRO A 86 -6.11 1.28 -5.13
C PRO A 86 -4.59 1.16 -5.16
N ARG A 87 -3.99 0.72 -4.06
CA ARG A 87 -2.53 0.47 -4.03
C ARG A 87 -2.18 -0.62 -5.04
N PRO A 88 -1.13 -0.43 -5.87
CA PRO A 88 -0.66 -1.48 -6.77
C PRO A 88 -0.19 -2.71 -5.98
N PRO A 89 -0.76 -3.90 -6.20
CA PRO A 89 -0.30 -5.11 -5.56
C PRO A 89 0.97 -5.63 -6.24
N ILE A 90 1.74 -6.42 -5.49
CA ILE A 90 2.84 -7.19 -6.03
C ILE A 90 2.29 -8.50 -6.66
N PRO A 91 2.90 -9.07 -7.71
CA PRO A 91 2.36 -10.25 -8.40
C PRO A 91 1.98 -11.41 -7.47
N TYR A 92 2.80 -11.75 -6.49
CA TYR A 92 2.50 -12.85 -5.56
C TYR A 92 1.35 -12.55 -4.59
N GLU A 93 1.03 -11.27 -4.32
CA GLU A 93 -0.17 -10.90 -3.56
C GLU A 93 -1.43 -11.25 -4.36
N VAL A 94 -1.41 -10.98 -5.68
CA VAL A 94 -2.54 -11.27 -6.59
C VAL A 94 -2.81 -12.78 -6.71
N GLU A 95 -1.77 -13.62 -6.56
CA GLU A 95 -1.91 -15.08 -6.53
C GLU A 95 -2.77 -15.54 -5.34
N ALA A 96 -2.67 -14.85 -4.21
CA ALA A 96 -3.43 -15.13 -2.98
C ALA A 96 -4.82 -14.49 -2.95
N TYR A 97 -5.19 -13.66 -3.94
CA TYR A 97 -6.46 -12.94 -3.96
C TYR A 97 -7.64 -13.86 -4.26
N GLU A 98 -8.73 -13.69 -3.50
CA GLU A 98 -10.05 -14.18 -3.84
C GLU A 98 -10.65 -13.38 -5.01
N LEU A 99 -11.73 -13.91 -5.60
CA LEU A 99 -12.39 -13.29 -6.77
C LEU A 99 -12.83 -11.83 -6.50
N TRP A 100 -13.37 -11.56 -5.32
CA TRP A 100 -13.85 -10.22 -4.99
C TRP A 100 -12.68 -9.25 -4.71
N HIS A 101 -11.53 -9.74 -4.22
CA HIS A 101 -10.32 -8.93 -4.06
C HIS A 101 -9.81 -8.42 -5.41
N ARG A 102 -9.94 -9.23 -6.46
CA ARG A 102 -9.46 -8.90 -7.82
C ARG A 102 -10.18 -7.70 -8.43
N LYS A 103 -11.39 -7.36 -7.98
CA LYS A 103 -12.13 -6.17 -8.44
C LYS A 103 -11.34 -4.86 -8.24
N ARG A 104 -10.42 -4.83 -7.27
CA ARG A 104 -9.54 -3.65 -7.10
C ARG A 104 -8.56 -3.44 -8.26
N LEU A 105 -8.36 -4.47 -9.12
CA LEU A 105 -7.53 -4.39 -10.33
C LEU A 105 -8.26 -3.77 -11.52
N ASP A 106 -9.57 -3.58 -11.44
CA ASP A 106 -10.39 -2.99 -12.50
C ASP A 106 -10.14 -1.48 -12.65
N MET A 107 -9.52 -0.87 -11.64
CA MET A 107 -9.15 0.54 -11.67
C MET A 107 -7.63 0.72 -11.70
N LYS A 108 -7.19 1.85 -12.30
CA LYS A 108 -5.78 2.22 -12.33
C LYS A 108 -5.25 2.41 -10.91
N PRO A 109 -4.10 1.79 -10.54
CA PRO A 109 -3.54 1.94 -9.22
C PRO A 109 -3.13 3.38 -8.93
N GLY A 110 -3.22 3.78 -7.67
CA GLY A 110 -2.90 5.13 -7.20
C GLY A 110 -1.58 5.24 -6.47
N LEU A 111 -1.00 6.44 -6.48
CA LEU A 111 0.10 6.83 -5.61
C LEU A 111 -0.40 6.93 -4.16
N THR A 112 -1.61 7.43 -3.97
CA THR A 112 -2.35 7.39 -2.69
C THR A 112 -3.73 6.80 -2.89
N GLY A 113 -4.41 6.43 -1.81
CA GLY A 113 -5.72 5.80 -1.89
C GLY A 113 -6.54 6.00 -0.62
N LEU A 114 -7.82 5.65 -0.69
CA LEU A 114 -8.77 5.89 0.39
C LEU A 114 -8.35 5.17 1.69
N TRP A 115 -7.98 3.89 1.65
CA TRP A 115 -7.56 3.16 2.84
C TRP A 115 -6.26 3.71 3.43
N GLN A 116 -5.34 4.23 2.58
CA GLN A 116 -4.07 4.82 3.02
C GLN A 116 -4.27 6.08 3.86
N VAL A 117 -5.39 6.80 3.70
CA VAL A 117 -5.72 7.98 4.48
C VAL A 117 -6.78 7.72 5.57
N SER A 118 -7.34 6.50 5.66
CA SER A 118 -8.44 6.16 6.57
C SER A 118 -7.99 5.35 7.80
N GLY A 119 -6.94 4.55 7.70
CA GLY A 119 -6.49 3.70 8.83
C GLY A 119 -5.11 3.09 8.63
N ARG A 120 -4.62 3.04 7.36
CA ARG A 120 -3.28 2.53 7.01
C ARG A 120 -3.02 1.13 7.61
N ASN A 121 -1.98 1.04 8.42
CA ASN A 121 -1.48 -0.20 9.02
C ASN A 121 -2.40 -0.78 10.11
N ARG A 122 -3.47 -0.09 10.50
CA ARG A 122 -4.48 -0.57 11.47
C ARG A 122 -5.60 -1.35 10.83
N LEU A 123 -5.71 -1.29 9.50
CA LEU A 123 -6.74 -1.99 8.74
C LEU A 123 -6.26 -3.39 8.41
N ASN A 124 -7.12 -4.39 8.60
CA ASN A 124 -6.89 -5.71 8.04
C ASN A 124 -7.06 -5.70 6.51
N PHE A 125 -6.67 -6.79 5.86
CA PHE A 125 -6.68 -6.85 4.40
C PHE A 125 -8.08 -6.67 3.79
N GLU A 126 -9.10 -7.30 4.39
CA GLU A 126 -10.47 -7.16 3.91
C GLU A 126 -10.99 -5.71 4.01
N GLU A 127 -10.70 -5.03 5.12
CA GLU A 127 -11.06 -3.62 5.28
C GLU A 127 -10.38 -2.73 4.24
N MET A 128 -9.09 -2.97 3.95
CA MET A 128 -8.39 -2.27 2.87
C MET A 128 -9.06 -2.49 1.53
N VAL A 129 -9.41 -3.75 1.19
CA VAL A 129 -10.09 -4.07 -0.08
C VAL A 129 -11.46 -3.43 -0.14
N ARG A 130 -12.25 -3.49 0.94
CA ARG A 130 -13.57 -2.84 0.99
C ARG A 130 -13.49 -1.33 0.75
N LEU A 131 -12.49 -0.66 1.31
CA LEU A 131 -12.27 0.77 1.07
C LEU A 131 -11.84 1.06 -0.38
N ASP A 132 -11.02 0.18 -0.98
CA ASP A 132 -10.67 0.30 -2.39
C ASP A 132 -11.90 0.10 -3.30
N LEU A 133 -12.75 -0.89 -3.02
CA LEU A 133 -13.98 -1.11 -3.78
C LEU A 133 -14.96 0.05 -3.59
N TYR A 134 -15.13 0.54 -2.38
CA TYR A 134 -15.94 1.73 -2.12
C TYR A 134 -15.45 2.94 -2.93
N TYR A 135 -14.12 3.16 -3.00
CA TYR A 135 -13.55 4.21 -3.80
C TYR A 135 -13.85 4.03 -5.30
N ILE A 136 -13.71 2.81 -5.82
CA ILE A 136 -13.99 2.48 -7.22
C ILE A 136 -15.45 2.77 -7.57
N GLU A 137 -16.38 2.36 -6.72
CA GLU A 137 -17.82 2.50 -6.91
C GLU A 137 -18.30 3.95 -6.79
N ASN A 138 -17.63 4.76 -5.96
CA ASN A 138 -18.01 6.15 -5.67
C ASN A 138 -17.01 7.17 -6.22
N TRP A 139 -16.21 6.77 -7.20
CA TRP A 139 -15.18 7.64 -7.75
C TRP A 139 -15.74 8.98 -8.22
N SER A 140 -15.06 10.04 -7.85
CA SER A 140 -15.30 11.39 -8.34
C SER A 140 -14.04 12.25 -8.15
N LEU A 141 -13.88 13.29 -8.97
CA LEU A 141 -12.78 14.25 -8.80
C LEU A 141 -12.78 14.90 -7.42
N PHE A 142 -13.96 15.11 -6.82
CA PHE A 142 -14.07 15.67 -5.47
C PHE A 142 -13.53 14.68 -4.41
N LEU A 143 -13.80 13.38 -4.57
CA LEU A 143 -13.25 12.34 -3.69
C LEU A 143 -11.73 12.27 -3.83
N ASP A 144 -11.20 12.36 -5.05
CA ASP A 144 -9.76 12.41 -5.29
C ASP A 144 -9.11 13.60 -4.58
N LEU A 145 -9.66 14.80 -4.75
CA LEU A 145 -9.15 15.98 -4.09
C LEU A 145 -9.15 15.84 -2.56
N LYS A 146 -10.22 15.29 -1.99
CA LYS A 146 -10.33 15.00 -0.56
C LYS A 146 -9.25 14.04 -0.07
N ILE A 147 -8.98 12.98 -0.84
CA ILE A 147 -7.94 11.99 -0.51
C ILE A 147 -6.55 12.64 -0.59
N ILE A 148 -6.26 13.41 -1.63
CA ILE A 148 -4.99 14.13 -1.79
C ILE A 148 -4.74 15.07 -0.60
N LEU A 149 -5.74 15.86 -0.23
CA LEU A 149 -5.63 16.79 0.91
C LEU A 149 -5.40 16.04 2.24
N ARG A 150 -5.99 14.85 2.42
CA ARG A 150 -5.77 14.02 3.60
C ARG A 150 -4.42 13.31 3.59
N THR A 151 -3.82 13.10 2.42
CA THR A 151 -2.51 12.45 2.30
C THR A 151 -1.40 13.31 2.91
N LEU A 152 -1.45 14.64 2.73
CA LEU A 152 -0.42 15.56 3.22
C LEU A 152 -0.19 15.45 4.75
N PRO A 153 -1.20 15.60 5.62
CA PRO A 153 -1.00 15.47 7.06
C PRO A 153 -0.58 14.05 7.48
N VAL A 154 -1.01 13.02 6.76
CA VAL A 154 -0.64 11.62 7.02
C VAL A 154 0.85 11.39 6.71
N MET A 155 1.37 11.98 5.64
CA MET A 155 2.80 11.92 5.31
C MET A 155 3.65 12.68 6.34
N LEU A 156 3.18 13.85 6.81
CA LEU A 156 3.91 14.69 7.77
C LEU A 156 3.97 14.09 9.18
N LYS A 157 2.92 13.40 9.61
CA LYS A 157 2.90 12.74 10.93
C LYS A 157 3.92 11.61 11.05
N GLY A 158 4.16 10.86 9.98
CA GLY A 158 5.16 9.79 9.95
C GLY A 158 4.95 8.64 10.95
N ASP A 159 3.91 8.73 11.79
CA ASP A 159 3.69 7.84 12.94
C ASP A 159 3.41 6.38 12.55
N ASP A 160 2.93 6.16 11.34
CA ASP A 160 2.60 4.83 10.81
C ASP A 160 3.56 4.40 9.68
N ALA A 161 4.70 5.07 9.50
CA ALA A 161 5.66 4.73 8.44
C ALA A 161 6.60 3.57 8.83
N TYR A 162 6.62 3.19 10.12
CA TYR A 162 7.42 2.09 10.68
C TYR A 162 6.58 1.22 11.60
#